data_f8c58bfcb4fc89e332d8331fe754b7ae
#
_entry.id   f8c58bfcb4fc89e332d8331fe754b7ae
#
_cell.length_a   1.000
_cell.length_b   1.000
_cell.length_c   1.000
_cell.angle_alpha   90.00
_cell.angle_beta   90.00
_cell.angle_gamma   90.00
#
_symmetry.space_group_name_H-M   'P 1'
#
loop_
_entity.id
_entity.type
_entity.pdbx_description
1 polymer ?
#
loop_
_entity_poly.entity_id
_entity_poly.type
_entity_poly.pdbx_seq_one_letter_code
_entity_poly.pdbx_strand_id
1 'polypeptide(L)'
;FYTRDGSFGIDRDGLLVDPANGLRVQGWQAITIDGVTRINTAAEIDDLIIPVGDKDPAAATTEVELACNLDKRTPEIPVGATPQTVLDGTWSTTFDVYDSFGNVHQLQVNFTKVVGIANRWQAEVLVDPAAEVPTNTLVEIGAANNADNLFFIDFDNLGSVAAVLDAQGDTVAEGTLQVDVGFDVPEATIPPGEAAVRQLFTLNLGEEGSYRDAVTQFAEKSSTKAITQNGYPMGYLESYKIDQAGVITGVYSNGTNRAIGQVALAGFTNPG
;
A
#
# COMPACT_ATOMS: atom_id res chain seq x y z
N PHE A 1 32.29 3.88 -29.93
CA PHE A 1 31.98 5.25 -30.37
C PHE A 1 31.41 6.00 -29.18
N TYR A 2 31.63 7.32 -29.15
CA TYR A 2 31.07 8.23 -28.11
C TYR A 2 30.25 9.30 -28.83
N THR A 3 29.13 9.68 -28.24
CA THR A 3 28.27 10.75 -28.76
C THR A 3 28.01 11.79 -27.66
N ARG A 4 27.68 13.01 -28.06
CA ARG A 4 27.16 14.06 -27.18
C ARG A 4 25.64 14.20 -27.31
N ASP A 5 25.05 13.41 -28.22
CA ASP A 5 23.60 13.38 -28.40
C ASP A 5 22.97 12.59 -27.27
N GLY A 6 21.86 13.08 -26.73
CA GLY A 6 21.05 12.43 -25.70
C GLY A 6 19.66 12.03 -26.23
N SER A 7 19.41 12.19 -27.52
CA SER A 7 18.13 11.84 -28.16
C SER A 7 18.14 10.38 -28.56
N PHE A 8 17.86 9.49 -27.63
CA PHE A 8 17.82 8.05 -27.87
C PHE A 8 16.42 7.58 -28.23
N GLY A 9 16.34 6.55 -29.10
CA GLY A 9 15.13 5.85 -29.46
C GLY A 9 15.18 4.38 -29.05
N ILE A 10 14.08 3.67 -29.22
CA ILE A 10 14.00 2.21 -29.00
C ILE A 10 13.82 1.52 -30.34
N ASP A 11 14.58 0.48 -30.59
CA ASP A 11 14.43 -0.38 -31.78
C ASP A 11 13.32 -1.44 -31.57
N ARG A 12 13.17 -2.35 -32.57
CA ARG A 12 12.14 -3.41 -32.54
C ARG A 12 12.39 -4.45 -31.46
N ASP A 13 13.62 -4.60 -31.02
CA ASP A 13 14.04 -5.59 -30.02
C ASP A 13 14.08 -4.98 -28.61
N GLY A 14 13.66 -3.72 -28.46
CA GLY A 14 13.67 -2.99 -27.20
C GLY A 14 15.00 -2.36 -26.83
N LEU A 15 16.01 -2.43 -27.73
CA LEU A 15 17.34 -1.86 -27.48
C LEU A 15 17.29 -0.33 -27.56
N LEU A 16 17.97 0.32 -26.64
CA LEU A 16 18.16 1.77 -26.67
C LEU A 16 19.22 2.10 -27.72
N VAL A 17 18.86 2.90 -28.73
CA VAL A 17 19.70 3.20 -29.89
C VAL A 17 19.76 4.71 -30.16
N ASP A 18 20.85 5.15 -30.77
CA ASP A 18 20.95 6.46 -31.39
C ASP A 18 20.25 6.42 -32.76
N PRO A 19 19.13 7.15 -32.93
CA PRO A 19 18.33 7.10 -34.15
C PRO A 19 19.07 7.63 -35.40
N ALA A 20 20.14 8.43 -35.20
CA ALA A 20 20.89 9.00 -36.33
C ALA A 20 21.77 7.96 -37.05
N ASN A 21 22.25 6.96 -36.32
CA ASN A 21 23.21 6.00 -36.88
C ASN A 21 22.90 4.53 -36.55
N GLY A 22 21.86 4.27 -35.71
CA GLY A 22 21.44 2.93 -35.30
C GLY A 22 22.40 2.26 -34.31
N LEU A 23 23.37 2.97 -33.74
CA LEU A 23 24.28 2.42 -32.75
C LEU A 23 23.59 2.23 -31.42
N ARG A 24 23.88 1.09 -30.76
CA ARG A 24 23.31 0.74 -29.47
C ARG A 24 23.95 1.53 -28.35
N VAL A 25 23.13 2.00 -27.44
CA VAL A 25 23.56 2.70 -26.23
C VAL A 25 23.94 1.67 -25.19
N GLN A 26 25.13 1.82 -24.61
CA GLN A 26 25.64 0.91 -23.60
C GLN A 26 25.55 1.50 -22.20
N GLY A 27 25.40 0.61 -21.22
CA GLY A 27 25.29 0.99 -19.82
C GLY A 27 25.13 -0.23 -18.91
N TRP A 28 24.46 -0.02 -17.79
CA TRP A 28 24.20 -1.04 -16.80
C TRP A 28 22.69 -1.26 -16.69
N GLN A 29 22.26 -2.50 -16.93
CA GLN A 29 20.87 -2.90 -16.74
C GLN A 29 20.56 -2.99 -15.25
N ALA A 30 19.39 -2.55 -14.85
CA ALA A 30 18.91 -2.75 -13.47
C ALA A 30 18.58 -4.24 -13.25
N ILE A 31 18.88 -4.73 -12.07
CA ILE A 31 18.51 -6.07 -11.60
C ILE A 31 17.65 -5.96 -10.37
N THR A 32 16.60 -6.79 -10.30
CA THR A 32 15.72 -6.86 -9.10
C THR A 32 16.03 -8.14 -8.34
N ILE A 33 16.43 -7.99 -7.08
CA ILE A 33 16.72 -9.09 -6.16
C ILE A 33 15.85 -8.85 -4.92
N ASP A 34 15.06 -9.83 -4.54
CA ASP A 34 14.14 -9.77 -3.39
C ASP A 34 13.25 -8.50 -3.37
N GLY A 35 12.71 -8.15 -4.56
CA GLY A 35 11.86 -6.96 -4.72
C GLY A 35 12.60 -5.61 -4.75
N VAL A 36 13.91 -5.59 -4.50
CA VAL A 36 14.72 -4.37 -4.54
C VAL A 36 15.45 -4.23 -5.88
N THR A 37 15.14 -3.18 -6.63
CA THR A 37 15.81 -2.88 -7.90
C THR A 37 17.09 -2.10 -7.64
N ARG A 38 18.21 -2.57 -8.23
CA ARG A 38 19.55 -1.96 -8.09
C ARG A 38 20.26 -1.93 -9.43
N ILE A 39 21.10 -0.92 -9.61
CA ILE A 39 22.02 -0.79 -10.75
C ILE A 39 23.44 -0.97 -10.24
N ASN A 40 24.16 -1.96 -10.80
CA ASN A 40 25.55 -2.20 -10.42
C ASN A 40 26.49 -1.56 -11.45
N THR A 41 26.92 -0.35 -11.21
CA THR A 41 27.81 0.41 -12.08
C THR A 41 29.29 -0.06 -12.04
N ALA A 42 29.63 -1.03 -11.20
CA ALA A 42 30.93 -1.67 -11.19
C ALA A 42 31.02 -2.91 -12.10
N ALA A 43 29.88 -3.36 -12.66
CA ALA A 43 29.84 -4.44 -13.64
C ALA A 43 30.32 -3.96 -15.02
N GLU A 44 30.57 -4.91 -15.94
CA GLU A 44 30.81 -4.59 -17.34
C GLU A 44 29.59 -3.91 -17.96
N ILE A 45 29.85 -2.95 -18.86
CA ILE A 45 28.79 -2.29 -19.62
C ILE A 45 28.28 -3.22 -20.73
N ASP A 46 26.98 -3.20 -20.95
CA ASP A 46 26.31 -3.98 -21.99
C ASP A 46 25.24 -3.13 -22.71
N ASP A 47 24.63 -3.66 -23.75
CA ASP A 47 23.56 -3.02 -24.47
C ASP A 47 22.35 -2.81 -23.54
N LEU A 48 21.79 -1.60 -23.53
CA LEU A 48 20.64 -1.26 -22.70
C LEU A 48 19.33 -1.67 -23.36
N ILE A 49 18.52 -2.45 -22.64
CA ILE A 49 17.20 -2.90 -23.08
C ILE A 49 16.13 -2.15 -22.28
N ILE A 50 15.21 -1.54 -23.00
CA ILE A 50 13.98 -0.97 -22.43
C ILE A 50 12.88 -2.02 -22.64
N PRO A 51 12.36 -2.65 -21.60
CA PRO A 51 11.45 -3.78 -21.71
C PRO A 51 10.03 -3.31 -22.09
N VAL A 52 9.85 -2.81 -23.31
CA VAL A 52 8.56 -2.31 -23.80
C VAL A 52 7.53 -3.42 -23.79
N GLY A 53 6.41 -3.18 -23.12
CA GLY A 53 5.34 -4.17 -22.95
C GLY A 53 5.60 -5.21 -21.84
N ASP A 54 6.70 -5.08 -21.12
CA ASP A 54 6.97 -5.90 -19.95
C ASP A 54 6.03 -5.53 -18.80
N LYS A 55 5.77 -6.52 -17.97
CA LYS A 55 4.83 -6.39 -16.85
C LYS A 55 5.58 -6.10 -15.56
N ASP A 56 5.15 -5.07 -14.84
CA ASP A 56 5.49 -4.90 -13.43
C ASP A 56 4.58 -5.82 -12.60
N PRO A 57 5.13 -6.83 -11.90
CA PRO A 57 4.31 -7.73 -11.11
C PRO A 57 3.55 -6.95 -10.03
N ALA A 58 2.36 -7.42 -9.69
CA ALA A 58 1.59 -6.88 -8.59
C ALA A 58 2.36 -7.02 -7.27
N ALA A 59 2.12 -6.11 -6.35
CA ALA A 59 2.60 -6.22 -4.98
C ALA A 59 1.42 -6.18 -4.01
N ALA A 60 1.35 -7.18 -3.16
CA ALA A 60 0.38 -7.22 -2.07
C ALA A 60 0.58 -6.04 -1.12
N THR A 61 -0.52 -5.49 -0.60
CA THR A 61 -0.47 -4.52 0.49
C THR A 61 0.08 -5.21 1.74
N THR A 62 1.11 -4.65 2.33
CA THR A 62 1.70 -5.12 3.60
C THR A 62 1.56 -4.11 4.72
N GLU A 63 1.29 -2.86 4.38
CA GLU A 63 1.13 -1.77 5.33
C GLU A 63 0.06 -0.79 4.87
N VAL A 64 -0.79 -0.39 5.81
CA VAL A 64 -1.82 0.64 5.63
C VAL A 64 -1.69 1.65 6.77
N GLU A 65 -1.54 2.92 6.44
CA GLU A 65 -1.60 4.01 7.41
C GLU A 65 -2.97 4.65 7.38
N LEU A 66 -3.63 4.71 8.51
CA LEU A 66 -4.95 5.33 8.68
C LEU A 66 -4.86 6.52 9.62
N ALA A 67 -5.14 7.70 9.09
CA ALA A 67 -5.32 8.90 9.88
C ALA A 67 -6.75 9.43 9.73
N CYS A 68 -7.46 9.54 10.84
CA CYS A 68 -8.85 10.02 10.86
C CYS A 68 -9.17 10.76 12.18
N ASN A 69 -10.25 11.49 12.17
CA ASN A 69 -10.86 12.02 13.40
C ASN A 69 -12.18 11.32 13.67
N LEU A 70 -12.36 10.83 14.88
CA LEU A 70 -13.62 10.29 15.38
C LEU A 70 -14.32 11.34 16.24
N ASP A 71 -15.57 11.68 15.92
CA ASP A 71 -16.30 12.73 16.64
C ASP A 71 -16.62 12.29 18.07
N LYS A 72 -16.00 12.95 19.03
CA LYS A 72 -16.25 12.70 20.46
C LYS A 72 -17.73 12.78 20.86
N ARG A 73 -18.56 13.49 20.09
CA ARG A 73 -20.00 13.69 20.35
C ARG A 73 -20.88 12.59 19.76
N THR A 74 -20.31 11.67 18.94
CA THR A 74 -21.06 10.52 18.39
C THR A 74 -21.79 9.79 19.52
N PRO A 75 -23.09 9.47 19.35
CA PRO A 75 -23.85 8.77 20.39
C PRO A 75 -23.38 7.31 20.52
N GLU A 76 -23.48 6.77 21.74
CA GLU A 76 -23.36 5.34 21.97
C GLU A 76 -24.58 4.61 21.38
N ILE A 77 -24.38 3.38 20.89
CA ILE A 77 -25.43 2.55 20.32
C ILE A 77 -25.92 1.57 21.40
N PRO A 78 -27.09 1.81 22.04
CA PRO A 78 -27.61 0.90 23.06
C PRO A 78 -28.11 -0.41 22.45
N VAL A 79 -28.17 -1.44 23.26
CA VAL A 79 -28.76 -2.73 22.86
C VAL A 79 -30.23 -2.54 22.42
N GLY A 80 -30.57 -3.04 21.24
CA GLY A 80 -31.92 -2.88 20.66
C GLY A 80 -32.17 -1.52 20.02
N ALA A 81 -31.11 -0.79 19.68
CA ALA A 81 -31.20 0.49 18.97
C ALA A 81 -31.94 0.35 17.63
N THR A 82 -32.59 1.42 17.21
CA THR A 82 -33.21 1.49 15.88
C THR A 82 -32.15 1.56 14.79
N PRO A 83 -32.45 1.16 13.53
CA PRO A 83 -31.50 1.30 12.41
C PRO A 83 -30.93 2.71 12.26
N GLN A 84 -31.76 3.74 12.51
CA GLN A 84 -31.32 5.13 12.46
C GLN A 84 -30.30 5.45 13.57
N THR A 85 -30.53 4.97 14.79
CA THR A 85 -29.60 5.15 15.92
C THR A 85 -28.26 4.46 15.64
N VAL A 86 -28.30 3.29 14.99
CA VAL A 86 -27.08 2.60 14.55
C VAL A 86 -26.31 3.43 13.51
N LEU A 87 -27.00 3.96 12.51
CA LEU A 87 -26.39 4.83 11.50
C LEU A 87 -25.79 6.09 12.13
N ASP A 88 -26.51 6.73 13.04
CA ASP A 88 -26.05 7.97 13.70
C ASP A 88 -24.86 7.72 14.65
N GLY A 89 -24.76 6.50 15.19
CA GLY A 89 -23.70 6.07 16.10
C GLY A 89 -22.50 5.42 15.42
N THR A 90 -22.58 5.15 14.11
CA THR A 90 -21.51 4.49 13.33
C THR A 90 -20.85 5.48 12.39
N TRP A 91 -19.53 5.49 12.38
CA TRP A 91 -18.77 6.15 11.33
C TRP A 91 -17.93 5.12 10.60
N SER A 92 -17.95 5.17 9.27
CA SER A 92 -17.26 4.19 8.42
C SER A 92 -16.27 4.88 7.49
N THR A 93 -15.14 4.23 7.26
CA THR A 93 -14.19 4.59 6.21
C THR A 93 -13.88 3.36 5.36
N THR A 94 -13.64 3.58 4.07
CA THR A 94 -13.32 2.52 3.12
C THR A 94 -12.01 2.83 2.42
N PHE A 95 -11.25 1.80 2.09
CA PHE A 95 -10.03 1.89 1.29
C PHE A 95 -9.76 0.57 0.58
N ASP A 96 -8.96 0.65 -0.47
CA ASP A 96 -8.60 -0.51 -1.27
C ASP A 96 -7.25 -1.06 -0.84
N VAL A 97 -7.13 -2.38 -0.77
CA VAL A 97 -5.87 -3.11 -0.60
C VAL A 97 -5.70 -4.09 -1.75
N TYR A 98 -4.47 -4.51 -2.02
CA TYR A 98 -4.15 -5.43 -3.09
C TYR A 98 -3.66 -6.75 -2.53
N ASP A 99 -4.10 -7.86 -3.12
CA ASP A 99 -3.57 -9.18 -2.82
C ASP A 99 -2.28 -9.48 -3.63
N SER A 100 -1.69 -10.64 -3.41
CA SER A 100 -0.48 -11.08 -4.12
C SER A 100 -0.70 -11.33 -5.62
N PHE A 101 -1.93 -11.44 -6.07
CA PHE A 101 -2.31 -11.60 -7.48
C PHE A 101 -2.63 -10.27 -8.14
N GLY A 102 -2.71 -9.17 -7.37
CA GLY A 102 -3.04 -7.84 -7.83
C GLY A 102 -4.54 -7.56 -7.91
N ASN A 103 -5.37 -8.41 -7.30
CA ASN A 103 -6.79 -8.09 -7.17
C ASN A 103 -6.99 -7.04 -6.09
N VAL A 104 -7.99 -6.19 -6.33
CA VAL A 104 -8.41 -5.15 -5.38
C VAL A 104 -9.44 -5.73 -4.43
N HIS A 105 -9.26 -5.52 -3.14
CA HIS A 105 -10.22 -5.82 -2.08
C HIS A 105 -10.58 -4.53 -1.36
N GLN A 106 -11.87 -4.25 -1.27
CA GLN A 106 -12.35 -3.08 -0.53
C GLN A 106 -12.47 -3.43 0.95
N LEU A 107 -11.69 -2.74 1.77
CA LEU A 107 -11.85 -2.81 3.21
C LEU A 107 -12.75 -1.67 3.69
N GLN A 108 -13.63 -2.01 4.62
CA GLN A 108 -14.44 -1.05 5.35
C GLN A 108 -14.14 -1.21 6.84
N VAL A 109 -13.84 -0.10 7.49
CA VAL A 109 -13.69 -0.06 8.95
C VAL A 109 -14.83 0.76 9.53
N ASN A 110 -15.63 0.11 10.37
CA ASN A 110 -16.76 0.71 11.08
C ASN A 110 -16.35 1.05 12.50
N PHE A 111 -16.49 2.31 12.89
CA PHE A 111 -16.17 2.78 14.22
C PHE A 111 -17.44 3.08 14.99
N THR A 112 -17.58 2.49 16.18
CA THR A 112 -18.69 2.71 17.11
C THR A 112 -18.16 2.92 18.51
N LYS A 113 -18.86 3.73 19.32
CA LYS A 113 -18.49 3.88 20.72
C LYS A 113 -18.91 2.69 21.54
N VAL A 114 -18.04 2.26 22.45
CA VAL A 114 -18.35 1.21 23.42
C VAL A 114 -19.25 1.78 24.51
N VAL A 115 -20.40 1.13 24.72
CA VAL A 115 -21.39 1.58 25.69
C VAL A 115 -20.83 1.53 27.12
N GLY A 116 -20.92 2.65 27.83
CA GLY A 116 -20.52 2.75 29.23
C GLY A 116 -18.99 2.79 29.46
N ILE A 117 -18.17 2.82 28.44
CA ILE A 117 -16.71 2.99 28.58
C ILE A 117 -16.31 4.30 27.89
N ALA A 118 -15.94 5.29 28.69
CA ALA A 118 -15.56 6.60 28.16
C ALA A 118 -14.29 6.50 27.29
N ASN A 119 -14.28 7.25 26.18
CA ASN A 119 -13.14 7.35 25.25
C ASN A 119 -12.70 6.03 24.60
N ARG A 120 -13.52 4.97 24.64
CA ARG A 120 -13.27 3.71 23.93
C ARG A 120 -14.15 3.59 22.71
N TRP A 121 -13.52 3.24 21.59
CA TRP A 121 -14.18 2.92 20.35
C TRP A 121 -13.90 1.48 19.96
N GLN A 122 -14.90 0.83 19.39
CA GLN A 122 -14.76 -0.43 18.69
C GLN A 122 -14.56 -0.12 17.21
N ALA A 123 -13.59 -0.76 16.61
CA ALA A 123 -13.34 -0.77 15.17
C ALA A 123 -13.61 -2.18 14.63
N GLU A 124 -14.56 -2.31 13.72
CA GLU A 124 -14.89 -3.56 13.03
C GLU A 124 -14.37 -3.48 11.60
N VAL A 125 -13.60 -4.48 11.17
CA VAL A 125 -13.02 -4.56 9.82
C VAL A 125 -13.82 -5.54 8.98
N LEU A 126 -14.29 -5.09 7.82
CA LEU A 126 -15.03 -5.89 6.85
C LEU A 126 -14.26 -5.89 5.53
N VAL A 127 -14.19 -7.04 4.86
CA VAL A 127 -13.58 -7.18 3.53
C VAL A 127 -14.67 -7.43 2.52
N ASP A 128 -14.64 -6.67 1.43
CA ASP A 128 -15.60 -6.74 0.32
C ASP A 128 -17.06 -6.77 0.79
N PRO A 129 -17.51 -5.83 1.67
CA PRO A 129 -18.81 -5.88 2.32
C PRO A 129 -19.99 -5.81 1.34
N ALA A 130 -19.76 -5.35 0.11
CA ALA A 130 -20.77 -5.26 -0.95
C ALA A 130 -20.81 -6.48 -1.87
N ALA A 131 -19.97 -7.50 -1.65
CA ALA A 131 -19.98 -8.71 -2.47
C ALA A 131 -21.30 -9.47 -2.29
N GLU A 132 -21.90 -9.95 -3.40
CA GLU A 132 -23.17 -10.73 -3.38
C GLU A 132 -23.03 -12.06 -2.62
N VAL A 133 -21.84 -12.59 -2.57
CA VAL A 133 -21.49 -13.72 -1.71
C VAL A 133 -20.64 -13.14 -0.59
N PRO A 134 -21.10 -13.13 0.66
CA PRO A 134 -20.24 -12.87 1.79
C PRO A 134 -19.10 -13.89 1.68
N THR A 135 -17.95 -13.43 1.20
CA THR A 135 -16.77 -14.26 1.28
C THR A 135 -16.61 -14.56 2.76
N ASN A 136 -16.49 -15.83 3.13
CA ASN A 136 -16.04 -16.25 4.46
C ASN A 136 -14.60 -15.75 4.68
N THR A 137 -14.37 -14.46 4.42
CA THR A 137 -13.13 -13.78 4.73
C THR A 137 -13.14 -13.60 6.23
N LEU A 138 -12.60 -14.61 6.89
CA LEU A 138 -12.26 -14.50 8.29
C LEU A 138 -11.22 -13.39 8.39
N VAL A 139 -11.66 -12.21 8.82
CA VAL A 139 -10.75 -11.14 9.21
C VAL A 139 -10.24 -11.52 10.59
N GLU A 140 -8.94 -11.67 10.71
CA GLU A 140 -8.28 -11.89 11.99
C GLU A 140 -7.55 -10.63 12.38
N ILE A 141 -7.70 -10.25 13.64
CA ILE A 141 -7.04 -9.08 14.24
C ILE A 141 -6.05 -9.58 15.30
N GLY A 142 -4.79 -9.14 15.17
CA GLY A 142 -3.72 -9.51 16.11
C GLY A 142 -3.04 -10.85 15.81
N ALA A 143 -2.02 -11.19 16.62
CA ALA A 143 -1.05 -12.25 16.37
C ALA A 143 -1.56 -13.69 16.60
N ALA A 144 -2.76 -13.90 17.10
CA ALA A 144 -3.18 -15.22 17.54
C ALA A 144 -4.62 -15.53 17.15
N ASN A 145 -4.82 -16.25 16.05
CA ASN A 145 -6.01 -17.08 15.75
C ASN A 145 -7.37 -16.56 16.28
N ASN A 146 -7.51 -15.26 16.46
CA ASN A 146 -8.75 -14.65 16.87
C ASN A 146 -9.59 -14.46 15.62
N ALA A 147 -10.63 -15.29 15.45
CA ALA A 147 -11.62 -15.18 14.40
C ALA A 147 -12.53 -13.93 14.57
N ASP A 148 -12.03 -12.93 15.29
CA ASP A 148 -12.76 -11.71 15.57
C ASP A 148 -12.26 -10.62 14.61
N ASN A 149 -13.19 -10.01 13.89
CA ASN A 149 -12.94 -8.93 12.94
C ASN A 149 -12.95 -7.54 13.60
N LEU A 150 -12.71 -7.46 14.88
CA LEU A 150 -12.79 -6.22 15.65
C LEU A 150 -11.62 -6.03 16.61
N PHE A 151 -11.34 -4.77 16.89
CA PHE A 151 -10.41 -4.31 17.92
C PHE A 151 -10.95 -3.05 18.61
N PHE A 152 -10.35 -2.67 19.71
CA PHE A 152 -10.73 -1.46 20.43
C PHE A 152 -9.60 -0.43 20.42
N ILE A 153 -10.00 0.84 20.43
CA ILE A 153 -9.11 1.99 20.50
C ILE A 153 -9.49 2.80 21.73
N ASP A 154 -8.57 2.94 22.67
CA ASP A 154 -8.70 3.82 23.82
C ASP A 154 -8.02 5.16 23.52
N PHE A 155 -8.73 6.23 23.79
CA PHE A 155 -8.22 7.59 23.66
C PHE A 155 -7.93 8.19 25.04
N ASP A 156 -6.89 9.01 25.11
CA ASP A 156 -6.62 9.83 26.28
C ASP A 156 -7.63 11.00 26.39
N ASN A 157 -7.50 11.80 27.45
CA ASN A 157 -8.37 12.96 27.66
C ASN A 157 -8.11 14.11 26.67
N LEU A 158 -6.97 14.09 25.99
CA LEU A 158 -6.55 15.08 25.00
C LEU A 158 -6.99 14.70 23.58
N GLY A 159 -7.42 13.45 23.38
CA GLY A 159 -7.95 12.96 22.10
C GLY A 159 -6.93 12.26 21.20
N SER A 160 -5.76 11.89 21.74
CA SER A 160 -4.82 10.99 21.06
C SER A 160 -5.07 9.54 21.46
N VAL A 161 -4.64 8.59 20.62
CA VAL A 161 -4.72 7.17 20.95
C VAL A 161 -3.75 6.87 22.10
N ALA A 162 -4.27 6.22 23.12
CA ALA A 162 -3.52 5.80 24.31
C ALA A 162 -3.19 4.29 24.25
N ALA A 163 -4.10 3.48 23.69
CA ALA A 163 -3.90 2.05 23.56
C ALA A 163 -4.76 1.46 22.44
N VAL A 164 -4.31 0.36 21.88
CA VAL A 164 -5.08 -0.51 20.99
C VAL A 164 -5.22 -1.86 21.68
N LEU A 165 -6.44 -2.39 21.72
CA LEU A 165 -6.77 -3.62 22.41
C LEU A 165 -7.41 -4.60 21.42
N ASP A 166 -7.19 -5.89 21.64
CA ASP A 166 -7.87 -6.93 20.88
C ASP A 166 -9.34 -7.08 21.29
N ALA A 167 -10.05 -8.02 20.66
CA ALA A 167 -11.45 -8.31 20.95
C ALA A 167 -11.68 -8.78 22.41
N GLN A 168 -10.67 -9.29 23.07
CA GLN A 168 -10.70 -9.72 24.47
C GLN A 168 -10.42 -8.57 25.44
N GLY A 169 -9.95 -7.44 24.93
CA GLY A 169 -9.61 -6.25 25.71
C GLY A 169 -8.17 -6.25 26.21
N ASP A 170 -7.34 -7.14 25.70
CA ASP A 170 -5.90 -7.18 26.00
C ASP A 170 -5.14 -6.24 25.03
N THR A 171 -4.10 -5.57 25.53
CA THR A 171 -3.30 -4.64 24.71
C THR A 171 -2.57 -5.40 23.60
N VAL A 172 -2.75 -4.96 22.34
CA VAL A 172 -2.19 -5.65 21.16
C VAL A 172 -0.66 -5.63 21.14
N ALA A 173 -0.05 -4.51 21.56
CA ALA A 173 1.38 -4.41 21.84
C ALA A 173 1.66 -3.14 22.63
N GLU A 174 2.57 -3.20 23.60
CA GLU A 174 2.99 -2.00 24.34
C GLU A 174 3.73 -1.03 23.40
N GLY A 175 3.26 0.20 23.32
CA GLY A 175 3.90 1.29 22.59
C GLY A 175 3.70 1.28 21.05
N THR A 176 3.01 0.29 20.49
CA THR A 176 2.68 0.29 19.05
C THR A 176 1.18 0.48 18.87
N LEU A 177 0.82 1.45 18.00
CA LEU A 177 -0.58 1.66 17.58
C LEU A 177 -0.84 0.94 16.25
N GLN A 178 -0.36 -0.30 16.15
CA GLN A 178 -0.42 -1.14 14.96
C GLN A 178 -1.29 -2.35 15.24
N VAL A 179 -2.09 -2.73 14.25
CA VAL A 179 -2.97 -3.88 14.28
C VAL A 179 -2.69 -4.73 13.06
N ASP A 180 -2.36 -6.00 13.27
CA ASP A 180 -2.22 -6.94 12.16
C ASP A 180 -3.63 -7.39 11.73
N VAL A 181 -3.90 -7.25 10.44
CA VAL A 181 -5.15 -7.64 9.80
C VAL A 181 -4.87 -8.75 8.80
N GLY A 182 -5.57 -9.86 8.94
CA GLY A 182 -5.47 -10.99 8.04
C GLY A 182 -6.83 -11.36 7.46
N PHE A 183 -6.87 -11.68 6.17
CA PHE A 183 -8.07 -12.21 5.52
C PHE A 183 -7.70 -13.23 4.44
N ASP A 184 -8.59 -14.17 4.17
CA ASP A 184 -8.40 -15.16 3.11
C ASP A 184 -8.83 -14.55 1.78
N VAL A 185 -7.95 -14.64 0.77
CA VAL A 185 -8.27 -14.20 -0.60
C VAL A 185 -9.39 -15.08 -1.14
N PRO A 186 -10.49 -14.49 -1.68
CA PRO A 186 -11.61 -15.25 -2.21
C PRO A 186 -11.17 -16.24 -3.29
N GLU A 187 -11.57 -17.51 -3.19
CA GLU A 187 -11.17 -18.58 -4.11
C GLU A 187 -11.50 -18.24 -5.57
N ALA A 188 -12.57 -17.48 -5.81
CA ALA A 188 -12.97 -17.05 -7.15
C ALA A 188 -11.99 -16.06 -7.80
N THR A 189 -11.12 -15.40 -7.02
CA THR A 189 -10.14 -14.42 -7.50
C THR A 189 -8.74 -15.02 -7.62
N ILE A 190 -8.54 -16.25 -7.12
CA ILE A 190 -7.26 -16.97 -7.22
C ILE A 190 -7.11 -17.54 -8.63
N PRO A 191 -5.96 -17.31 -9.31
CA PRO A 191 -5.71 -17.88 -10.63
C PRO A 191 -5.76 -19.41 -10.63
N PRO A 192 -6.26 -20.05 -11.70
CA PRO A 192 -6.34 -21.50 -11.78
C PRO A 192 -4.97 -22.16 -11.59
N GLY A 193 -4.89 -23.06 -10.61
CA GLY A 193 -3.67 -23.82 -10.28
C GLY A 193 -2.83 -23.21 -9.15
N GLU A 194 -3.19 -22.04 -8.65
CA GLU A 194 -2.58 -21.44 -7.46
C GLU A 194 -3.28 -21.94 -6.19
N ALA A 195 -2.54 -21.93 -5.09
CA ALA A 195 -3.07 -22.31 -3.78
C ALA A 195 -3.84 -21.14 -3.13
N ALA A 196 -4.73 -21.48 -2.19
CA ALA A 196 -5.37 -20.49 -1.34
C ALA A 196 -4.32 -19.64 -0.62
N VAL A 197 -4.52 -18.33 -0.65
CA VAL A 197 -3.58 -17.36 -0.06
C VAL A 197 -4.31 -16.58 1.03
N ARG A 198 -3.62 -16.42 2.16
CA ARG A 198 -4.03 -15.49 3.20
C ARG A 198 -3.25 -14.18 3.02
N GLN A 199 -3.97 -13.10 2.87
CA GLN A 199 -3.41 -11.77 2.83
C GLN A 199 -3.23 -11.27 4.26
N LEU A 200 -2.03 -10.73 4.55
CA LEU A 200 -1.69 -10.13 5.83
C LEU A 200 -1.14 -8.73 5.60
N PHE A 201 -1.56 -7.77 6.39
CA PHE A 201 -1.00 -6.43 6.42
C PHE A 201 -1.12 -5.82 7.80
N THR A 202 -0.28 -4.85 8.10
CA THR A 202 -0.32 -4.07 9.33
C THR A 202 -1.11 -2.78 9.11
N LEU A 203 -2.15 -2.55 9.90
CA LEU A 203 -2.90 -1.30 9.97
C LEU A 203 -2.26 -0.40 11.04
N ASN A 204 -1.62 0.67 10.60
CA ASN A 204 -0.98 1.65 11.46
C ASN A 204 -1.97 2.81 11.76
N LEU A 205 -2.24 3.05 13.04
CA LEU A 205 -3.16 4.07 13.52
C LEU A 205 -2.44 5.35 13.96
N GLY A 206 -1.12 5.43 13.75
CA GLY A 206 -0.26 6.55 14.12
C GLY A 206 0.70 6.23 15.27
N GLU A 207 1.21 7.26 15.91
CA GLU A 207 2.10 7.15 17.07
C GLU A 207 1.37 7.59 18.34
N GLU A 208 1.69 6.95 19.47
CA GLU A 208 1.13 7.31 20.77
C GLU A 208 1.34 8.80 21.08
N GLY A 209 0.28 9.48 21.49
CA GLY A 209 0.30 10.91 21.79
C GLY A 209 0.39 11.82 20.55
N SER A 210 0.40 11.28 19.34
CA SER A 210 0.43 12.07 18.12
C SER A 210 -0.97 12.54 17.72
N TYR A 211 -1.02 13.74 17.13
CA TYR A 211 -2.23 14.30 16.51
C TYR A 211 -2.10 14.45 15.00
N ARG A 212 -0.91 14.25 14.51
CA ARG A 212 -0.60 14.33 13.10
C ARG A 212 -0.47 12.91 12.53
N ASP A 213 -1.09 12.70 11.39
CA ASP A 213 -1.04 11.40 10.68
C ASP A 213 -1.42 10.21 11.58
N ALA A 214 -2.42 10.43 12.46
CA ALA A 214 -2.91 9.46 13.42
C ALA A 214 -4.43 9.50 13.54
N VAL A 215 -4.99 8.44 14.11
CA VAL A 215 -6.38 8.41 14.57
C VAL A 215 -6.52 9.31 15.80
N THR A 216 -7.54 10.15 15.81
CA THR A 216 -7.78 11.14 16.86
C THR A 216 -9.24 11.18 17.25
N GLN A 217 -9.55 11.67 18.47
CA GLN A 217 -10.91 11.86 18.95
C GLN A 217 -11.13 13.31 19.39
N PHE A 218 -11.66 14.15 18.51
CA PHE A 218 -12.03 15.54 18.84
C PHE A 218 -13.53 15.80 18.69
N ALA A 219 -14.00 16.92 19.24
CA ALA A 219 -15.40 17.36 19.09
C ALA A 219 -15.63 18.05 17.73
N GLU A 220 -15.17 17.41 16.67
CA GLU A 220 -15.37 17.76 15.27
C GLU A 220 -15.95 16.56 14.52
N LYS A 221 -16.65 16.81 13.41
CA LYS A 221 -17.23 15.72 12.62
C LYS A 221 -16.16 14.67 12.27
N SER A 222 -16.56 13.42 12.36
CA SER A 222 -15.70 12.32 11.92
C SER A 222 -15.30 12.51 10.47
N SER A 223 -14.03 12.32 10.19
CA SER A 223 -13.46 12.52 8.85
C SER A 223 -12.18 11.71 8.67
N THR A 224 -11.98 11.17 7.48
CA THR A 224 -10.69 10.61 7.08
C THR A 224 -9.76 11.74 6.68
N LYS A 225 -8.57 11.79 7.27
CA LYS A 225 -7.51 12.78 6.95
C LYS A 225 -6.59 12.24 5.87
N ALA A 226 -6.14 11.01 6.05
CA ALA A 226 -5.29 10.31 5.09
C ALA A 226 -5.48 8.79 5.23
N ILE A 227 -5.36 8.11 4.10
CA ILE A 227 -5.17 6.67 4.03
C ILE A 227 -4.09 6.44 2.98
N THR A 228 -3.01 5.78 3.36
CA THR A 228 -1.95 5.35 2.45
C THR A 228 -1.75 3.85 2.55
N GLN A 229 -1.38 3.22 1.46
CA GLN A 229 -1.07 1.81 1.41
C GLN A 229 0.02 1.56 0.36
N ASN A 230 0.80 0.50 0.51
CA ASN A 230 2.00 0.24 -0.28
C ASN A 230 1.82 -0.82 -1.38
N GLY A 231 0.64 -1.43 -1.50
CA GLY A 231 0.33 -2.39 -2.56
C GLY A 231 -0.04 -1.72 -3.89
N TYR A 232 0.05 -2.48 -4.97
CA TYR A 232 -0.38 -2.03 -6.30
C TYR A 232 -0.70 -3.22 -7.22
N PRO A 233 -1.58 -3.03 -8.22
CA PRO A 233 -1.89 -4.05 -9.19
C PRO A 233 -0.74 -4.23 -10.18
N MET A 234 -0.83 -5.24 -11.03
CA MET A 234 0.08 -5.42 -12.14
C MET A 234 0.05 -4.21 -13.09
N GLY A 235 1.24 -3.71 -13.46
CA GLY A 235 1.41 -2.59 -14.38
C GLY A 235 2.07 -3.00 -15.70
N TYR A 236 1.97 -2.12 -16.71
CA TYR A 236 2.69 -2.21 -17.97
C TYR A 236 3.55 -0.97 -18.14
N LEU A 237 4.75 -1.13 -18.72
CA LEU A 237 5.61 0.00 -19.02
C LEU A 237 4.93 0.92 -20.05
N GLU A 238 4.59 2.14 -19.67
CA GLU A 238 3.97 3.15 -20.52
C GLU A 238 5.00 4.09 -21.16
N SER A 239 5.98 4.49 -20.38
CA SER A 239 7.04 5.40 -20.82
C SER A 239 8.30 5.27 -19.99
N TYR A 240 9.37 5.88 -20.44
CA TYR A 240 10.61 5.96 -19.67
C TYR A 240 11.18 7.39 -19.70
N LYS A 241 12.02 7.70 -18.74
CA LYS A 241 12.73 8.98 -18.61
C LYS A 241 14.20 8.69 -18.34
N ILE A 242 15.09 9.51 -18.90
CA ILE A 242 16.51 9.47 -18.61
C ILE A 242 16.87 10.77 -17.88
N ASP A 243 17.47 10.67 -16.72
CA ASP A 243 17.89 11.83 -15.94
C ASP A 243 19.31 12.31 -16.28
N GLN A 244 19.77 13.38 -15.63
CA GLN A 244 21.10 13.94 -15.87
C GLN A 244 22.27 13.02 -15.46
N ALA A 245 22.02 12.08 -14.56
CA ALA A 245 22.97 11.06 -14.16
C ALA A 245 22.98 9.86 -15.12
N GLY A 246 22.13 9.88 -16.16
CA GLY A 246 21.95 8.78 -17.10
C GLY A 246 21.09 7.65 -16.59
N VAL A 247 20.42 7.79 -15.42
CA VAL A 247 19.52 6.78 -14.90
C VAL A 247 18.25 6.76 -15.72
N ILE A 248 17.88 5.56 -16.20
CA ILE A 248 16.67 5.31 -16.95
C ILE A 248 15.60 4.81 -15.98
N THR A 249 14.53 5.57 -15.86
CA THR A 249 13.38 5.24 -15.01
C THR A 249 12.18 4.93 -15.87
N GLY A 250 11.60 3.75 -15.72
CA GLY A 250 10.32 3.37 -16.32
C GLY A 250 9.15 3.90 -15.51
N VAL A 251 8.12 4.34 -16.21
CA VAL A 251 6.83 4.76 -15.65
C VAL A 251 5.81 3.71 -16.06
N TYR A 252 5.15 3.09 -15.08
CA TYR A 252 4.23 1.99 -15.29
C TYR A 252 2.78 2.43 -15.09
N SER A 253 1.85 1.74 -15.74
CA SER A 253 0.41 2.05 -15.70
C SER A 253 -0.23 1.94 -14.30
N ASN A 254 0.42 1.23 -13.40
CA ASN A 254 0.03 1.13 -11.97
C ASN A 254 0.54 2.31 -11.12
N GLY A 255 1.17 3.32 -11.76
CA GLY A 255 1.72 4.50 -11.11
C GLY A 255 3.12 4.30 -10.50
N THR A 256 3.69 3.10 -10.58
CA THR A 256 5.03 2.85 -10.07
C THR A 256 6.10 3.42 -10.99
N ASN A 257 7.24 3.80 -10.40
CA ASN A 257 8.42 4.24 -11.12
C ASN A 257 9.58 3.34 -10.70
N ARG A 258 10.23 2.68 -11.67
CA ARG A 258 11.36 1.79 -11.39
C ARG A 258 12.56 2.11 -12.26
N ALA A 259 13.76 1.99 -11.69
CA ALA A 259 14.98 2.06 -12.47
C ALA A 259 15.05 0.87 -13.42
N ILE A 260 15.27 1.13 -14.72
CA ILE A 260 15.46 0.11 -15.75
C ILE A 260 16.95 -0.11 -15.97
N GLY A 261 17.75 0.95 -15.93
CA GLY A 261 19.19 0.90 -16.16
C GLY A 261 19.83 2.26 -16.04
N GLN A 262 21.11 2.33 -16.37
CA GLN A 262 21.86 3.59 -16.40
C GLN A 262 22.79 3.61 -17.61
N VAL A 263 22.75 4.71 -18.34
CA VAL A 263 23.64 4.95 -19.50
C VAL A 263 25.08 5.16 -19.00
N ALA A 264 26.04 4.51 -19.65
CA ALA A 264 27.44 4.73 -19.34
C ALA A 264 27.91 6.10 -19.86
N LEU A 265 28.43 6.92 -18.98
CA LEU A 265 28.96 8.24 -19.30
C LEU A 265 30.50 8.23 -19.31
N ALA A 266 31.10 8.77 -20.36
CA ALA A 266 32.54 8.89 -20.47
C ALA A 266 33.00 10.35 -20.30
N GLY A 267 33.95 10.57 -19.38
CA GLY A 267 34.62 11.88 -19.20
C GLY A 267 35.98 11.89 -19.86
N PHE A 268 36.25 12.92 -20.65
CA PHE A 268 37.55 13.13 -21.28
C PHE A 268 38.24 14.40 -20.70
N THR A 269 39.49 14.27 -20.30
CA THR A 269 40.28 15.38 -19.74
C THR A 269 40.67 16.44 -20.77
N ASN A 270 40.64 16.09 -22.05
CA ASN A 270 40.88 16.99 -23.16
C ASN A 270 40.03 16.62 -24.37
N PRO A 271 38.74 17.06 -24.42
CA PRO A 271 37.92 16.86 -25.59
C PRO A 271 38.41 17.75 -26.72
N GLY A 272 39.18 17.17 -27.63
CA GLY A 272 39.73 17.87 -28.82
C GLY A 272 38.63 18.44 -29.72
#